data_2da9c28c564348e750dd85b77a3af658
#
_entry.id   2da9c28c564348e750dd85b77a3af658
#
_cell.length_a   1.000
_cell.length_b   1.000
_cell.length_c   1.000
_cell.angle_alpha   90.00
_cell.angle_beta   90.00
_cell.angle_gamma   90.00
#
_symmetry.space_group_name_H-M   'P 1'
#
loop_
_entity.id
_entity.type
_entity.pdbx_description
1 polymer ?
#
loop_
_entity_poly.entity_id
_entity_poly.type
_entity_poly.pdbx_seq_one_letter_code
_entity_poly.pdbx_strand_id
1 'polypeptide(L)'
;ANVTYLTMQVRQVGGVTPRDVRAMVVGITPDGPGHPGQPGFLVQGRHITRSHYEAVADIAGGFALGDRMQIRRNLYTVVGLTRRMVSSGGDPMVFIPLKDAQEAQFLKDNDAIVRQRARTALNPALNPPGVPGMLDAVIASQSTNPYVNAVLVQIDSGADPEAVAEPIRRWKRLTVYTRTQMEEI
;
A
#
# COMPACT_ATOMS: atom_id res chain seq x y z
N ALA A 1 -6.51 -9.72 -1.71
CA ALA A 1 -5.98 -8.51 -1.06
C ALA A 1 -5.64 -7.45 -2.10
N ASN A 2 -5.91 -6.18 -1.77
CA ASN A 2 -5.53 -5.05 -2.59
C ASN A 2 -4.07 -4.68 -2.32
N VAL A 3 -3.32 -4.43 -3.39
CA VAL A 3 -1.90 -4.07 -3.31
C VAL A 3 -1.61 -2.90 -4.24
N THR A 4 -0.76 -1.98 -3.78
CA THR A 4 -0.15 -0.97 -4.64
C THR A 4 1.36 -1.06 -4.51
N TYR A 5 2.09 -0.82 -5.59
CA TYR A 5 3.55 -0.88 -5.59
C TYR A 5 4.13 0.23 -6.46
N LEU A 6 5.29 0.74 -6.03
CA LEU A 6 6.04 1.74 -6.78
C LEU A 6 7.52 1.68 -6.39
N THR A 7 8.40 1.89 -7.36
CA THR A 7 9.83 2.02 -7.09
C THR A 7 10.16 3.48 -6.80
N MET A 8 10.86 3.72 -5.69
CA MET A 8 11.23 5.07 -5.28
C MET A 8 12.48 5.10 -4.41
N GLN A 9 12.99 6.31 -4.16
CA GLN A 9 14.02 6.54 -3.15
C GLN A 9 13.40 6.59 -1.76
N VAL A 10 13.94 5.77 -0.86
CA VAL A 10 13.60 5.70 0.55
C VAL A 10 14.80 6.18 1.34
N ARG A 11 14.61 7.15 2.23
CA ARG A 11 15.70 7.71 3.03
C ARG A 11 15.74 7.08 4.40
N GLN A 12 16.88 6.49 4.77
CA GLN A 12 17.14 6.09 6.16
C GLN A 12 17.46 7.34 6.99
N VAL A 13 16.73 7.54 8.08
CA VAL A 13 16.87 8.69 8.97
C VAL A 13 17.27 8.18 10.37
N GLY A 14 18.27 8.80 10.98
CA GLY A 14 18.69 8.45 12.35
C GLY A 14 20.00 7.69 12.47
N GLY A 15 20.71 7.42 11.36
CA GLY A 15 22.12 6.98 11.40
C GLY A 15 23.10 8.15 11.46
N VAL A 16 24.40 7.85 11.53
CA VAL A 16 25.48 8.85 11.52
C VAL A 16 25.40 9.71 10.24
N THR A 17 24.99 9.12 9.13
CA THR A 17 24.72 9.81 7.86
C THR A 17 23.39 9.31 7.29
N PRO A 18 22.47 10.21 6.85
CA PRO A 18 21.30 9.82 6.09
C PRO A 18 21.71 9.09 4.82
N ARG A 19 21.01 8.01 4.50
CA ARG A 19 21.29 7.21 3.29
C ARG A 19 20.00 7.07 2.48
N ASP A 20 20.10 7.31 1.19
CA ASP A 20 19.02 7.06 0.25
C ASP A 20 19.18 5.66 -0.36
N VAL A 21 18.11 4.88 -0.32
CA VAL A 21 18.05 3.51 -0.85
C VAL A 21 16.93 3.47 -1.88
N ARG A 22 17.25 3.01 -3.09
CA ARG A 22 16.22 2.71 -4.08
C ARG A 22 15.53 1.42 -3.66
N ALA A 23 14.22 1.44 -3.53
CA ALA A 23 13.43 0.32 -3.07
C ALA A 23 12.10 0.20 -3.82
N MET A 24 11.58 -1.01 -3.93
CA MET A 24 10.20 -1.24 -4.34
C MET A 24 9.31 -1.15 -3.09
N VAL A 25 8.56 -0.09 -3.00
CA VAL A 25 7.58 0.12 -1.91
C VAL A 25 6.28 -0.57 -2.28
N VAL A 26 5.81 -1.46 -1.41
CA VAL A 26 4.60 -2.27 -1.58
C VAL A 26 3.60 -1.90 -0.48
N GLY A 27 2.46 -1.38 -0.88
CA GLY A 27 1.34 -1.09 0.02
C GLY A 27 0.47 -2.32 0.23
N ILE A 28 0.27 -2.72 1.47
CA ILE A 28 -0.51 -3.90 1.85
C ILE A 28 -1.52 -3.55 2.93
N THR A 29 -2.64 -4.29 2.97
CA THR A 29 -3.59 -4.20 4.07
C THR A 29 -3.04 -4.97 5.28
N PRO A 30 -3.00 -4.38 6.48
CA PRO A 30 -2.44 -5.02 7.68
C PRO A 30 -3.45 -6.02 8.30
N ASP A 31 -3.87 -7.02 7.53
CA ASP A 31 -4.88 -8.01 7.96
C ASP A 31 -4.29 -9.20 8.74
N GLY A 32 -3.00 -9.12 9.10
CA GLY A 32 -2.27 -10.14 9.85
C GLY A 32 -1.50 -11.15 8.99
N PRO A 33 -0.74 -12.03 9.63
CA PRO A 33 0.07 -13.02 8.93
C PRO A 33 -0.79 -14.03 8.14
N GLY A 34 -0.31 -14.43 6.98
CA GLY A 34 -0.99 -15.39 6.10
C GLY A 34 -1.97 -14.77 5.09
N HIS A 35 -2.26 -13.48 5.20
CA HIS A 35 -3.06 -12.79 4.18
C HIS A 35 -2.25 -12.52 2.91
N PRO A 36 -2.87 -12.58 1.72
CA PRO A 36 -2.21 -12.26 0.46
C PRO A 36 -1.59 -10.86 0.48
N GLY A 37 -0.34 -10.75 0.02
CA GLY A 37 0.42 -9.50 0.01
C GLY A 37 1.28 -9.26 1.25
N GLN A 38 1.03 -9.93 2.37
CA GLN A 38 1.94 -9.93 3.51
C GLN A 38 3.22 -10.70 3.17
N PRO A 39 4.41 -10.25 3.62
CA PRO A 39 5.61 -11.06 3.48
C PRO A 39 5.41 -12.38 4.24
N GLY A 40 5.56 -13.50 3.53
CA GLY A 40 5.30 -14.83 4.08
C GLY A 40 6.30 -15.26 5.18
N PHE A 41 7.44 -14.57 5.27
CA PHE A 41 8.50 -14.89 6.21
C PHE A 41 9.20 -13.63 6.71
N LEU A 42 9.36 -13.54 8.03
CA LEU A 42 10.16 -12.52 8.70
C LEU A 42 11.41 -13.15 9.31
N VAL A 43 12.54 -12.49 9.13
CA VAL A 43 13.81 -12.87 9.79
C VAL A 43 13.83 -12.35 11.22
N GLN A 44 13.24 -11.15 11.43
CA GLN A 44 13.25 -10.47 12.71
C GLN A 44 12.03 -9.53 12.83
N GLY A 45 11.59 -9.30 14.05
CA GLY A 45 10.49 -8.38 14.33
C GLY A 45 9.10 -8.97 14.12
N ARG A 46 8.17 -8.15 13.69
CA ARG A 46 6.76 -8.49 13.50
C ARG A 46 6.18 -7.93 12.19
N HIS A 47 5.04 -8.41 11.77
CA HIS A 47 4.26 -7.83 10.69
C HIS A 47 3.70 -6.45 11.06
N ILE A 48 3.29 -5.69 10.05
CA ILE A 48 2.58 -4.43 10.22
C ILE A 48 1.26 -4.70 10.94
N THR A 49 0.98 -3.93 11.98
CA THR A 49 -0.27 -4.01 12.74
C THR A 49 -1.04 -2.69 12.74
N ARG A 50 -0.36 -1.59 12.43
CA ARG A 50 -0.96 -0.27 12.37
C ARG A 50 -1.31 0.10 10.93
N SER A 51 -2.35 0.90 10.78
CA SER A 51 -2.79 1.41 9.47
C SER A 51 -1.88 2.50 8.89
N HIS A 52 -0.91 3.00 9.66
CA HIS A 52 0.01 4.06 9.26
C HIS A 52 1.39 3.94 9.93
N TYR A 53 2.42 4.40 9.23
CA TYR A 53 3.77 4.72 9.74
C TYR A 53 4.57 3.52 10.29
N GLU A 54 4.20 2.29 9.95
CA GLU A 54 5.00 1.09 10.16
C GLU A 54 5.52 0.58 8.82
N ALA A 55 6.70 -0.03 8.84
CA ALA A 55 7.27 -0.65 7.65
C ALA A 55 7.91 -2.00 7.99
N VAL A 56 7.85 -2.93 7.04
CA VAL A 56 8.66 -4.14 7.01
C VAL A 56 9.60 -4.02 5.82
N ALA A 57 10.91 -4.15 6.04
CA ALA A 57 11.91 -3.93 5.03
C ALA A 57 12.77 -5.17 4.78
N ASP A 58 13.24 -5.35 3.55
CA ASP A 58 14.24 -6.39 3.28
C ASP A 58 15.63 -5.95 3.75
N ILE A 59 16.38 -6.90 4.37
CA ILE A 59 17.72 -6.65 4.88
C ILE A 59 18.71 -6.20 3.80
N ALA A 60 18.45 -6.53 2.52
CA ALA A 60 19.26 -6.07 1.40
C ALA A 60 19.23 -4.54 1.25
N GLY A 61 18.19 -3.88 1.75
CA GLY A 61 18.11 -2.41 1.84
C GLY A 61 19.01 -1.82 2.93
N GLY A 62 19.61 -2.67 3.80
CA GLY A 62 20.50 -2.26 4.88
C GLY A 62 19.79 -1.58 6.04
N PHE A 63 18.47 -1.76 6.17
CA PHE A 63 17.71 -1.32 7.32
C PHE A 63 17.81 -2.31 8.48
N ALA A 64 17.77 -1.79 9.69
CA ALA A 64 17.70 -2.56 10.92
C ALA A 64 16.33 -2.38 11.61
N LEU A 65 16.00 -3.29 12.51
CA LEU A 65 14.79 -3.20 13.31
C LEU A 65 14.82 -1.93 14.18
N GLY A 66 13.72 -1.17 14.16
CA GLY A 66 13.61 0.12 14.86
C GLY A 66 14.13 1.32 14.08
N ASP A 67 14.78 1.12 12.94
CA ASP A 67 15.21 2.23 12.08
C ASP A 67 14.02 3.08 11.66
N ARG A 68 14.31 4.36 11.45
CA ARG A 68 13.33 5.29 10.86
C ARG A 68 13.66 5.49 9.38
N MET A 69 12.65 5.35 8.55
CA MET A 69 12.76 5.63 7.14
C MET A 69 11.77 6.69 6.71
N GLN A 70 12.19 7.56 5.83
CA GLN A 70 11.35 8.56 5.21
C GLN A 70 10.95 8.10 3.80
N ILE A 71 9.65 8.01 3.58
CA ILE A 71 9.06 7.77 2.27
C ILE A 71 8.23 9.00 1.92
N ARG A 72 8.65 9.74 0.91
CA ARG A 72 8.10 11.05 0.58
C ARG A 72 8.19 12.00 1.79
N ARG A 73 7.03 12.42 2.32
CA ARG A 73 6.95 13.34 3.48
C ARG A 73 6.71 12.64 4.81
N ASN A 74 6.45 11.35 4.80
CA ASN A 74 6.09 10.59 5.99
C ASN A 74 7.27 9.78 6.52
N LEU A 75 7.32 9.63 7.85
CA LEU A 75 8.32 8.83 8.56
C LEU A 75 7.71 7.52 9.02
N TYR A 76 8.41 6.43 8.75
CA TYR A 76 8.02 5.07 9.11
C TYR A 76 9.02 4.47 10.07
N THR A 77 8.56 3.59 10.96
CA THR A 77 9.42 2.78 11.83
C THR A 77 9.49 1.37 11.26
N VAL A 78 10.70 0.84 11.11
CA VAL A 78 10.92 -0.55 10.68
C VAL A 78 10.57 -1.47 11.84
N VAL A 79 9.46 -2.21 11.70
CA VAL A 79 8.92 -3.13 12.73
C VAL A 79 9.22 -4.59 12.44
N GLY A 80 9.66 -4.90 11.23
CA GLY A 80 10.02 -6.24 10.81
C GLY A 80 11.02 -6.23 9.67
N LEU A 81 11.77 -7.32 9.56
CA LEU A 81 12.77 -7.52 8.51
C LEU A 81 12.50 -8.82 7.76
N THR A 82 12.60 -8.76 6.43
CA THR A 82 12.57 -9.91 5.53
C THR A 82 13.97 -10.20 4.98
N ARG A 83 14.10 -11.31 4.27
CA ARG A 83 15.32 -11.67 3.55
C ARG A 83 14.97 -12.17 2.16
N ARG A 84 15.75 -11.76 1.16
CA ARG A 84 15.62 -12.14 -0.26
C ARG A 84 14.29 -11.71 -0.90
N MET A 85 13.65 -10.71 -0.35
CA MET A 85 12.49 -10.07 -0.97
C MET A 85 12.98 -8.87 -1.77
N VAL A 86 13.24 -9.12 -3.04
CA VAL A 86 13.70 -8.12 -4.01
C VAL A 86 12.78 -8.11 -5.22
N SER A 87 12.68 -6.98 -5.87
CA SER A 87 11.95 -6.85 -7.13
C SER A 87 12.68 -7.58 -8.27
N SER A 88 12.03 -7.76 -9.40
CA SER A 88 12.67 -8.27 -10.63
C SER A 88 13.84 -7.40 -11.09
N GLY A 89 13.88 -6.12 -10.73
CA GLY A 89 14.99 -5.20 -10.97
C GLY A 89 16.10 -5.26 -9.91
N GLY A 90 15.99 -6.14 -8.91
CA GLY A 90 16.97 -6.27 -7.81
C GLY A 90 16.81 -5.25 -6.69
N ASP A 91 15.82 -4.37 -6.74
CA ASP A 91 15.57 -3.41 -5.68
C ASP A 91 14.99 -4.11 -4.43
N PRO A 92 15.47 -3.84 -3.21
CA PRO A 92 14.89 -4.41 -1.99
C PRO A 92 13.45 -3.98 -1.82
N MET A 93 12.61 -4.88 -1.31
CA MET A 93 11.20 -4.57 -1.04
C MET A 93 11.04 -3.92 0.33
N VAL A 94 10.13 -2.96 0.40
CA VAL A 94 9.68 -2.29 1.62
C VAL A 94 8.15 -2.34 1.64
N PHE A 95 7.59 -2.99 2.64
CA PHE A 95 6.14 -3.10 2.82
C PHE A 95 5.67 -2.01 3.77
N ILE A 96 4.60 -1.32 3.41
CA ILE A 96 3.95 -0.29 4.23
C ILE A 96 2.43 -0.46 4.16
N PRO A 97 1.64 0.18 5.04
CA PRO A 97 0.19 0.16 4.93
C PRO A 97 -0.30 0.67 3.56
N LEU A 98 -1.34 0.03 3.02
CA LEU A 98 -1.90 0.34 1.70
C LEU A 98 -2.27 1.82 1.55
N LYS A 99 -2.89 2.40 2.58
CA LYS A 99 -3.29 3.82 2.58
C LYS A 99 -2.09 4.76 2.42
N ASP A 100 -1.01 4.45 3.13
CA ASP A 100 0.23 5.23 3.06
C ASP A 100 0.90 5.10 1.69
N ALA A 101 0.88 3.90 1.10
CA ALA A 101 1.41 3.69 -0.24
C ALA A 101 0.58 4.42 -1.32
N GLN A 102 -0.74 4.43 -1.18
CA GLN A 102 -1.63 5.22 -2.05
C GLN A 102 -1.34 6.73 -1.91
N GLU A 103 -1.14 7.22 -0.69
CA GLU A 103 -0.74 8.61 -0.47
C GLU A 103 0.63 8.90 -1.12
N ALA A 104 1.62 8.03 -0.93
CA ALA A 104 2.94 8.20 -1.51
C ALA A 104 2.92 8.19 -3.05
N GLN A 105 2.09 7.36 -3.66
CA GLN A 105 1.95 7.23 -5.10
C GLN A 105 1.19 8.41 -5.73
N PHE A 106 0.07 8.80 -5.13
CA PHE A 106 -0.87 9.77 -5.72
C PHE A 106 -0.80 11.15 -5.08
N LEU A 107 0.02 11.32 -4.04
CA LEU A 107 0.16 12.55 -3.25
C LEU A 107 -1.16 13.03 -2.62
N LYS A 108 -2.07 12.10 -2.30
CA LYS A 108 -3.36 12.36 -1.66
C LYS A 108 -3.47 11.58 -0.36
N ASP A 109 -3.74 12.28 0.73
CA ASP A 109 -4.08 11.69 2.03
C ASP A 109 -5.60 11.42 2.07
N ASN A 110 -5.98 10.17 1.75
CA ASN A 110 -7.38 9.76 1.72
C ASN A 110 -8.07 9.88 3.09
N ASP A 111 -7.37 9.61 4.19
CA ASP A 111 -7.93 9.70 5.53
C ASP A 111 -8.17 11.17 5.95
N ALA A 112 -7.27 12.09 5.56
CA ALA A 112 -7.51 13.52 5.74
C ALA A 112 -8.72 14.00 4.94
N ILE A 113 -8.88 13.53 3.70
CA ILE A 113 -10.02 13.85 2.86
C ILE A 113 -11.32 13.32 3.48
N VAL A 114 -11.34 12.09 3.99
CA VAL A 114 -12.53 11.53 4.66
C VAL A 114 -12.90 12.35 5.90
N ARG A 115 -11.92 12.70 6.74
CA ARG A 115 -12.14 13.60 7.90
C ARG A 115 -12.65 14.97 7.48
N GLN A 116 -12.12 15.53 6.40
CA GLN A 116 -12.57 16.81 5.87
C GLN A 116 -14.01 16.74 5.35
N ARG A 117 -14.37 15.69 4.63
CA ARG A 117 -15.77 15.45 4.18
C ARG A 117 -16.73 15.38 5.36
N ALA A 118 -16.37 14.66 6.42
CA ALA A 118 -17.18 14.58 7.63
C ALA A 118 -17.40 15.96 8.27
N ARG A 119 -16.35 16.80 8.37
CA ARG A 119 -16.46 18.17 8.86
C ARG A 119 -17.34 19.05 7.95
N THR A 120 -17.18 18.90 6.64
CA THR A 120 -17.96 19.63 5.62
C THR A 120 -19.43 19.27 5.73
N ALA A 121 -19.78 18.00 5.90
CA ALA A 121 -21.15 17.53 6.05
C ALA A 121 -21.85 18.09 7.31
N LEU A 122 -21.09 18.35 8.36
CA LEU A 122 -21.60 18.94 9.61
C LEU A 122 -21.69 20.46 9.59
N ASN A 123 -21.27 21.15 8.52
CA ASN A 123 -21.25 22.60 8.45
C ASN A 123 -22.61 23.13 7.95
N PRO A 124 -23.42 23.81 8.80
CA PRO A 124 -24.73 24.32 8.40
C PRO A 124 -24.67 25.36 7.27
N ALA A 125 -23.56 26.08 7.14
CA ALA A 125 -23.37 27.10 6.11
C ALA A 125 -23.30 26.51 4.69
N LEU A 126 -22.99 25.23 4.56
CA LEU A 126 -22.90 24.54 3.27
C LEU A 126 -24.20 23.77 2.92
N ASN A 127 -25.17 23.78 3.82
CA ASN A 127 -26.49 23.18 3.59
C ASN A 127 -27.61 24.20 3.87
N PRO A 128 -27.58 25.40 3.23
CA PRO A 128 -28.62 26.41 3.46
C PRO A 128 -29.94 25.98 2.84
N PRO A 129 -31.07 26.27 3.51
CA PRO A 129 -32.40 26.04 2.95
C PRO A 129 -32.55 26.79 1.61
N GLY A 130 -32.97 26.08 0.58
CA GLY A 130 -33.25 26.67 -0.75
C GLY A 130 -32.08 26.62 -1.74
N VAL A 131 -30.94 26.09 -1.41
CA VAL A 131 -29.80 25.86 -2.33
C VAL A 131 -29.42 24.38 -2.31
N PRO A 132 -30.20 23.49 -2.92
CA PRO A 132 -29.91 22.08 -2.99
C PRO A 132 -28.63 21.83 -3.82
N GLY A 133 -27.81 20.87 -3.40
CA GLY A 133 -26.63 20.41 -4.15
C GLY A 133 -25.32 21.13 -3.85
N MET A 134 -25.30 22.22 -3.06
CA MET A 134 -24.05 22.88 -2.69
C MET A 134 -23.14 21.95 -1.86
N LEU A 135 -23.70 21.29 -0.86
CA LEU A 135 -22.96 20.34 -0.03
C LEU A 135 -22.41 19.18 -0.87
N ASP A 136 -23.22 18.63 -1.78
CA ASP A 136 -22.81 17.51 -2.65
C ASP A 136 -21.69 17.94 -3.60
N ALA A 137 -21.73 19.13 -4.16
CA ALA A 137 -20.69 19.67 -5.02
C ALA A 137 -19.36 19.85 -4.26
N VAL A 138 -19.41 20.36 -3.01
CA VAL A 138 -18.22 20.52 -2.18
C VAL A 138 -17.65 19.15 -1.78
N ILE A 139 -18.48 18.18 -1.40
CA ILE A 139 -18.06 16.82 -1.09
C ILE A 139 -17.46 16.13 -2.32
N ALA A 140 -18.06 16.29 -3.49
CA ALA A 140 -17.55 15.73 -4.74
C ALA A 140 -16.17 16.28 -5.13
N SER A 141 -15.89 17.56 -4.84
CA SER A 141 -14.56 18.15 -5.06
C SER A 141 -13.46 17.55 -4.18
N GLN A 142 -13.82 16.97 -3.04
CA GLN A 142 -12.94 16.31 -2.10
C GLN A 142 -12.78 14.82 -2.45
N SER A 143 -12.26 14.51 -3.65
CA SER A 143 -12.15 13.12 -4.13
C SER A 143 -11.03 12.34 -3.47
N THR A 144 -11.35 11.15 -2.95
CA THR A 144 -10.37 10.16 -2.49
C THR A 144 -9.75 9.40 -3.68
N ASN A 145 -8.62 8.76 -3.48
CA ASN A 145 -7.99 7.92 -4.49
C ASN A 145 -7.95 6.46 -4.03
N PRO A 146 -8.94 5.64 -4.40
CA PRO A 146 -9.02 4.24 -4.01
C PRO A 146 -8.25 3.30 -4.95
N TYR A 147 -7.49 3.83 -5.90
CA TYR A 147 -6.80 3.00 -6.89
C TYR A 147 -5.74 2.10 -6.28
N VAL A 148 -5.62 0.90 -6.83
CA VAL A 148 -4.60 -0.10 -6.53
C VAL A 148 -3.99 -0.59 -7.85
N ASN A 149 -2.73 -1.04 -7.79
CA ASN A 149 -2.04 -1.56 -8.97
C ASN A 149 -2.39 -3.01 -9.24
N ALA A 150 -2.63 -3.79 -8.19
CA ALA A 150 -2.92 -5.21 -8.30
C ALA A 150 -3.90 -5.67 -7.23
N VAL A 151 -4.59 -6.74 -7.53
CA VAL A 151 -5.44 -7.48 -6.58
C VAL A 151 -4.91 -8.91 -6.51
N LEU A 152 -4.43 -9.30 -5.33
CA LEU A 152 -4.00 -10.67 -5.07
C LEU A 152 -5.19 -11.50 -4.60
N VAL A 153 -5.42 -12.62 -5.27
CA VAL A 153 -6.49 -13.57 -4.96
C VAL A 153 -5.87 -14.85 -4.42
N GLN A 154 -6.25 -15.23 -3.22
CA GLN A 154 -5.93 -16.54 -2.66
C GLN A 154 -7.10 -17.45 -2.95
N ILE A 155 -6.80 -18.61 -3.53
CA ILE A 155 -7.78 -19.64 -3.83
C ILE A 155 -7.67 -20.78 -2.79
N ASP A 156 -8.75 -21.53 -2.62
CA ASP A 156 -8.76 -22.68 -1.72
C ASP A 156 -7.81 -23.79 -2.22
N SER A 157 -7.28 -24.55 -1.27
CA SER A 157 -6.42 -25.69 -1.58
C SER A 157 -7.21 -26.74 -2.40
N GLY A 158 -6.74 -27.00 -3.63
CA GLY A 158 -7.41 -27.93 -4.56
C GLY A 158 -8.26 -27.26 -5.64
N ALA A 159 -8.47 -25.93 -5.57
CA ALA A 159 -9.06 -25.19 -6.68
C ALA A 159 -8.04 -25.03 -7.83
N ASP A 160 -8.51 -25.18 -9.05
CA ASP A 160 -7.69 -24.94 -10.24
C ASP A 160 -7.51 -23.44 -10.47
N PRO A 161 -6.27 -22.92 -10.41
CA PRO A 161 -6.00 -21.50 -10.63
C PRO A 161 -6.47 -21.00 -11.99
N GLU A 162 -6.37 -21.83 -13.03
CA GLU A 162 -6.75 -21.46 -14.39
C GLU A 162 -8.27 -21.35 -14.53
N ALA A 163 -9.02 -22.25 -13.90
CA ALA A 163 -10.47 -22.19 -13.87
C ALA A 163 -11.00 -20.93 -13.17
N VAL A 164 -10.27 -20.40 -12.19
CA VAL A 164 -10.60 -19.13 -11.53
C VAL A 164 -10.16 -17.93 -12.38
N ALA A 165 -9.03 -18.01 -13.05
CA ALA A 165 -8.48 -16.92 -13.87
C ALA A 165 -9.30 -16.64 -15.13
N GLU A 166 -9.82 -17.69 -15.78
CA GLU A 166 -10.51 -17.61 -17.06
C GLU A 166 -11.76 -16.69 -17.05
N PRO A 167 -12.68 -16.75 -16.07
CA PRO A 167 -13.78 -15.80 -15.98
C PRO A 167 -13.32 -14.36 -15.79
N ILE A 168 -12.26 -14.15 -15.01
CA ILE A 168 -11.74 -12.80 -14.71
C ILE A 168 -11.05 -12.20 -15.94
N ARG A 169 -10.38 -12.98 -16.77
CA ARG A 169 -9.80 -12.54 -18.05
C ARG A 169 -10.81 -11.94 -19.01
N ARG A 170 -12.08 -12.31 -18.88
CA ARG A 170 -13.17 -11.72 -19.69
C ARG A 170 -13.54 -10.31 -19.27
N TRP A 171 -13.09 -9.87 -18.08
CA TRP A 171 -13.32 -8.51 -17.63
C TRP A 171 -12.41 -7.54 -18.43
N LYS A 172 -13.03 -6.59 -19.08
CA LYS A 172 -12.28 -5.55 -19.80
C LYS A 172 -11.44 -4.76 -18.80
N ARG A 173 -10.17 -4.50 -19.11
CA ARG A 173 -9.20 -3.71 -18.34
C ARG A 173 -8.44 -4.45 -17.24
N LEU A 174 -8.56 -5.75 -17.08
CA LEU A 174 -7.75 -6.52 -16.15
C LEU A 174 -6.89 -7.54 -16.90
N THR A 175 -5.65 -7.67 -16.49
CA THR A 175 -4.77 -8.77 -16.89
C THR A 175 -4.63 -9.70 -15.70
N VAL A 176 -4.82 -10.99 -15.90
CA VAL A 176 -4.79 -12.00 -14.85
C VAL A 176 -3.64 -12.96 -15.11
N TYR A 177 -2.82 -13.12 -14.10
CA TYR A 177 -1.73 -14.08 -14.10
C TYR A 177 -1.93 -15.09 -12.97
N THR A 178 -1.71 -16.37 -13.26
CA THR A 178 -1.52 -17.36 -12.22
C THR A 178 -0.10 -17.23 -11.65
N ARG A 179 0.16 -17.86 -10.49
CA ARG A 179 1.48 -17.84 -9.88
C ARG A 179 2.57 -18.35 -10.83
N THR A 180 2.31 -19.47 -11.51
CA THR A 180 3.26 -20.06 -12.47
C THR A 180 3.58 -19.09 -13.60
N GLN A 181 2.58 -18.41 -14.16
CA GLN A 181 2.78 -17.41 -15.21
C GLN A 181 3.59 -16.19 -14.72
N MET A 182 3.45 -15.80 -13.46
CA MET A 182 4.24 -14.70 -12.87
C MET A 182 5.70 -15.10 -12.62
N GLU A 183 5.99 -16.37 -12.40
CA GLU A 183 7.34 -16.89 -12.20
C GLU A 183 8.12 -17.01 -13.53
N GLU A 184 7.43 -16.99 -14.68
CA GLU A 184 7.99 -17.07 -16.03
C GLU A 184 8.27 -15.70 -16.68
N ILE A 185 7.82 -14.60 -16.10
CA ILE A 185 8.03 -13.22 -16.58
C ILE A 185 9.31 -12.63 -15.97
#